data_5618b068631f4b86ebb7bf2616cfed5e
#
_entry.id   5618b068631f4b86ebb7bf2616cfed5e
#
_cell.length_a   1.000
_cell.length_b   1.000
_cell.length_c   1.000
_cell.angle_alpha   90.00
_cell.angle_beta   90.00
_cell.angle_gamma   90.00
#
_symmetry.space_group_name_H-M   'P 1'
#
loop_
_entity.id
_entity.type
_entity.pdbx_description
1 polymer ?
#
loop_
_entity_poly.entity_id
_entity_poly.type
_entity_poly.pdbx_seq_one_letter_code
_entity_poly.pdbx_strand_id
1 'polypeptide(L)'
;MSGEISRQAFVRRALGGLAGAALLGSCRSVTPDAVSSPAPPDWTALGNQLDGRLSLPSSADYATAKGVFNSRFGGSTPVAVVAATSVADVQKAIAFAATNHIGISARSGGHSYIGASALDGTLVIDLRGLPGGVTTGTGPDAVTVTPATDLDSVQTQLAASGRSIPSGSCPTVGVAGLTLGGGLGSDARRCGLTCDALTSASLVLPNGEVVTASADDHDDVFWALRGGGGGNIGVITSLTFRTFPATDRDVVTLAFPVEAAGEAIAGWHTWLSAADRNIWGMVNITVGDGPGRCTVILATPSGSGSAVAGDMLSTAGLSASSSRTRTLNRVDFIHYFEGGDAARVPRAFVAGSDIVGEMSPAAAESIVTAMSAWPQSAGSATAVVESLSGAVGDIGPAGSAFPWRAQAASVQWYTEAASDTASAWLTAAHQALGAASAGGYINYPEAGDPLSRYLGPNLQRFNTIRQKYDPTGLMRSGIGG
;
A
#
# COMPACT_ATOMS: atom_id res chain seq x y z
N MET A 1 -20.08 52.80 -3.21
CA MET A 1 -20.57 53.07 -4.58
C MET A 1 -19.85 52.06 -5.43
N SER A 2 -20.35 50.88 -5.56
CA SER A 2 -21.40 50.34 -6.45
C SER A 2 -20.91 50.20 -7.89
N GLY A 3 -20.93 48.99 -8.38
CA GLY A 3 -20.81 48.65 -9.77
C GLY A 3 -20.61 47.16 -10.05
N GLU A 4 -21.62 46.34 -9.72
CA GLU A 4 -21.79 45.01 -10.34
C GLU A 4 -22.09 45.18 -11.81
N ILE A 5 -21.37 44.46 -12.70
CA ILE A 5 -21.76 44.31 -14.09
C ILE A 5 -22.07 42.83 -14.34
N SER A 6 -23.37 42.60 -14.50
CA SER A 6 -24.03 41.35 -14.84
C SER A 6 -23.63 40.82 -16.23
N ARG A 7 -23.38 39.50 -16.32
CA ARG A 7 -23.06 38.73 -17.53
C ARG A 7 -24.31 38.38 -18.37
N GLN A 8 -25.18 39.34 -18.70
CA GLN A 8 -26.36 39.06 -19.53
C GLN A 8 -26.64 40.11 -20.63
N ALA A 9 -25.66 40.54 -21.41
CA ALA A 9 -25.92 41.47 -22.52
C ALA A 9 -24.93 41.28 -23.68
N PHE A 10 -24.86 40.09 -24.30
CA PHE A 10 -24.15 39.95 -25.57
C PHE A 10 -24.77 38.92 -26.52
N VAL A 11 -26.08 38.89 -26.67
CA VAL A 11 -26.77 38.21 -27.76
C VAL A 11 -27.99 39.03 -28.18
N ARG A 12 -27.82 40.03 -29.03
CA ARG A 12 -28.85 40.61 -29.91
C ARG A 12 -28.26 41.75 -30.71
N ARG A 13 -27.76 41.45 -31.92
CA ARG A 13 -27.81 42.34 -33.11
C ARG A 13 -26.97 41.76 -34.24
N ALA A 14 -27.59 41.02 -35.13
CA ALA A 14 -27.29 40.97 -36.57
C ALA A 14 -28.43 40.23 -37.29
N LEU A 15 -29.51 40.90 -37.53
CA LEU A 15 -30.50 40.56 -38.56
C LEU A 15 -30.64 41.79 -39.46
N GLY A 16 -30.20 41.64 -40.69
CA GLY A 16 -30.34 42.72 -41.71
C GLY A 16 -29.89 42.20 -43.07
N GLY A 17 -30.78 41.55 -43.82
CA GLY A 17 -31.04 41.70 -45.22
C GLY A 17 -30.02 41.27 -46.26
N LEU A 18 -30.38 40.26 -47.07
CA LEU A 18 -30.37 40.37 -48.55
C LEU A 18 -31.10 39.17 -49.15
N ALA A 19 -32.14 39.45 -49.93
CA ALA A 19 -32.90 38.51 -50.74
C ALA A 19 -32.13 38.19 -52.05
N GLY A 20 -32.26 36.99 -52.58
CA GLY A 20 -31.83 36.69 -53.93
C GLY A 20 -31.58 35.24 -54.27
N ALA A 21 -32.48 34.69 -55.11
CA ALA A 21 -32.34 33.57 -56.04
C ALA A 21 -32.48 32.13 -55.49
N ALA A 22 -33.65 31.59 -55.72
CA ALA A 22 -33.96 30.15 -55.66
C ALA A 22 -33.18 29.36 -56.74
N LEU A 23 -32.38 28.41 -56.25
CA LEU A 23 -31.95 27.25 -57.06
C LEU A 23 -32.42 25.98 -56.34
N LEU A 24 -33.37 25.29 -56.96
CA LEU A 24 -33.86 23.99 -56.50
C LEU A 24 -32.73 22.96 -56.59
N GLY A 25 -31.91 22.81 -55.57
CA GLY A 25 -31.03 21.68 -55.36
C GLY A 25 -31.69 20.77 -54.36
N SER A 26 -31.93 19.49 -54.75
CA SER A 26 -32.43 18.42 -53.91
C SER A 26 -31.47 18.20 -52.72
N CYS A 27 -31.77 18.81 -51.58
CA CYS A 27 -31.13 18.45 -50.31
C CYS A 27 -31.56 17.02 -49.93
N ARG A 28 -30.74 16.01 -50.26
CA ARG A 28 -30.77 14.77 -49.52
C ARG A 28 -30.45 15.16 -48.06
N SER A 29 -31.42 15.01 -47.19
CA SER A 29 -31.22 15.03 -45.71
C SER A 29 -30.29 13.88 -45.38
N VAL A 30 -29.01 14.16 -45.15
CA VAL A 30 -28.09 13.27 -44.44
C VAL A 30 -28.62 13.28 -43.02
N THR A 31 -29.38 12.25 -42.66
CA THR A 31 -29.64 11.93 -41.25
C THR A 31 -28.26 11.66 -40.59
N PRO A 32 -27.91 12.33 -39.52
CA PRO A 32 -26.71 11.95 -38.75
C PRO A 32 -26.89 10.49 -38.41
N ASP A 33 -25.91 9.67 -38.80
CA ASP A 33 -25.86 8.30 -38.32
C ASP A 33 -26.03 8.34 -36.82
N ALA A 34 -27.07 7.70 -36.30
CA ALA A 34 -27.24 7.52 -34.86
C ALA A 34 -25.99 6.81 -34.37
N VAL A 35 -25.17 7.50 -33.58
CA VAL A 35 -24.03 6.90 -32.88
C VAL A 35 -24.66 5.79 -32.05
N SER A 36 -24.56 4.55 -32.52
CA SER A 36 -25.07 3.39 -31.79
C SER A 36 -24.33 3.33 -30.45
N SER A 37 -25.07 3.41 -29.38
CA SER A 37 -24.49 3.15 -28.05
C SER A 37 -23.74 1.81 -28.10
N PRO A 38 -22.52 1.71 -27.56
CA PRO A 38 -21.79 0.47 -27.55
C PRO A 38 -22.66 -0.63 -26.92
N ALA A 39 -22.62 -1.83 -27.49
CA ALA A 39 -23.36 -2.97 -26.96
C ALA A 39 -22.90 -3.24 -25.51
N PRO A 40 -23.81 -3.63 -24.62
CA PRO A 40 -23.42 -3.96 -23.25
C PRO A 40 -22.42 -5.13 -23.22
N PRO A 41 -21.50 -5.18 -22.22
CA PRO A 41 -20.51 -6.25 -22.13
C PRO A 41 -21.16 -7.63 -22.03
N ASP A 42 -20.67 -8.58 -22.83
CA ASP A 42 -21.14 -9.98 -22.81
C ASP A 42 -20.46 -10.76 -21.67
N TRP A 43 -20.98 -10.59 -20.46
CA TRP A 43 -20.49 -11.28 -19.26
C TRP A 43 -20.63 -12.79 -19.34
N THR A 44 -21.60 -13.31 -20.09
CA THR A 44 -21.80 -14.75 -20.29
C THR A 44 -20.66 -15.34 -21.11
N ALA A 45 -20.27 -14.65 -22.18
CA ALA A 45 -19.13 -15.07 -23.00
C ALA A 45 -17.83 -15.04 -22.17
N LEU A 46 -17.61 -14.03 -21.34
CA LEU A 46 -16.46 -14.03 -20.42
C LEU A 46 -16.51 -15.23 -19.47
N GLY A 47 -17.63 -15.42 -18.76
CA GLY A 47 -17.78 -16.50 -17.77
C GLY A 47 -17.52 -17.88 -18.36
N ASN A 48 -17.96 -18.14 -19.59
CA ASN A 48 -17.75 -19.42 -20.30
C ASN A 48 -16.29 -19.66 -20.71
N GLN A 49 -15.45 -18.64 -20.76
CA GLN A 49 -14.05 -18.77 -21.14
C GLN A 49 -13.14 -18.99 -19.92
N LEU A 50 -13.55 -18.59 -18.72
CA LEU A 50 -12.72 -18.69 -17.52
C LEU A 50 -12.66 -20.14 -17.00
N ASP A 51 -11.48 -20.55 -16.54
CA ASP A 51 -11.31 -21.74 -15.69
C ASP A 51 -11.75 -21.43 -14.26
N GLY A 52 -11.59 -20.18 -13.86
CA GLY A 52 -12.03 -19.62 -12.58
C GLY A 52 -13.51 -19.22 -12.56
N ARG A 53 -13.85 -18.26 -11.73
CA ARG A 53 -15.25 -17.87 -11.50
C ARG A 53 -15.48 -16.38 -11.77
N LEU A 54 -16.60 -16.08 -12.42
CA LEU A 54 -17.14 -14.73 -12.58
C LEU A 54 -18.31 -14.53 -11.61
N SER A 55 -18.23 -13.49 -10.78
CA SER A 55 -19.31 -13.03 -9.90
C SER A 55 -19.79 -11.64 -10.32
N LEU A 56 -21.06 -11.53 -10.68
CA LEU A 56 -21.73 -10.28 -11.07
C LEU A 56 -22.54 -9.72 -9.89
N PRO A 57 -22.97 -8.45 -9.89
CA PRO A 57 -23.83 -7.87 -8.86
C PRO A 57 -25.14 -8.67 -8.61
N SER A 58 -25.62 -9.41 -9.61
CA SER A 58 -26.77 -10.31 -9.50
C SER A 58 -26.44 -11.70 -8.95
N SER A 59 -25.17 -12.06 -8.80
CA SER A 59 -24.73 -13.36 -8.30
C SER A 59 -24.89 -13.45 -6.78
N ALA A 60 -25.35 -14.61 -6.28
CA ALA A 60 -25.55 -14.85 -4.86
C ALA A 60 -24.25 -14.70 -4.02
N ASP A 61 -23.09 -14.96 -4.61
CA ASP A 61 -21.77 -14.87 -3.98
C ASP A 61 -21.10 -13.51 -4.12
N TYR A 62 -21.71 -12.56 -4.84
CA TYR A 62 -21.07 -11.28 -5.14
C TYR A 62 -20.61 -10.50 -3.91
N ALA A 63 -21.42 -10.48 -2.85
CA ALA A 63 -21.07 -9.80 -1.60
C ALA A 63 -19.77 -10.35 -0.97
N THR A 64 -19.60 -11.67 -1.00
CA THR A 64 -18.38 -12.34 -0.53
C THR A 64 -17.22 -12.13 -1.52
N ALA A 65 -17.50 -12.26 -2.82
CA ALA A 65 -16.49 -12.14 -3.86
C ALA A 65 -15.82 -10.74 -3.87
N LYS A 66 -16.58 -9.66 -3.67
CA LYS A 66 -16.04 -8.30 -3.62
C LYS A 66 -15.40 -7.91 -2.29
N GLY A 67 -15.57 -8.71 -1.23
CA GLY A 67 -15.13 -8.41 0.14
C GLY A 67 -13.64 -8.10 0.24
N VAL A 68 -13.29 -7.05 1.01
CA VAL A 68 -11.94 -6.61 1.33
C VAL A 68 -11.74 -6.54 2.85
N PHE A 69 -10.49 -6.45 3.31
CA PHE A 69 -10.18 -6.48 4.74
C PHE A 69 -10.70 -5.25 5.48
N ASN A 70 -10.54 -4.04 4.91
CA ASN A 70 -11.12 -2.84 5.49
C ASN A 70 -12.62 -2.79 5.18
N SER A 71 -13.44 -3.19 6.13
CA SER A 71 -14.90 -3.30 5.97
C SER A 71 -15.62 -1.97 5.71
N ARG A 72 -14.96 -0.82 5.87
CA ARG A 72 -15.48 0.49 5.41
C ARG A 72 -15.81 0.49 3.93
N PHE A 73 -15.11 -0.32 3.14
CA PHE A 73 -15.33 -0.46 1.69
C PHE A 73 -16.23 -1.63 1.32
N GLY A 74 -16.95 -2.23 2.30
CA GLY A 74 -17.94 -3.28 2.05
C GLY A 74 -19.09 -2.84 1.14
N GLY A 75 -19.36 -1.51 1.08
CA GLY A 75 -20.35 -0.91 0.18
C GLY A 75 -19.88 -0.71 -1.27
N SER A 76 -18.61 -0.99 -1.61
CA SER A 76 -18.08 -0.80 -2.98
C SER A 76 -18.87 -1.62 -4.00
N THR A 77 -18.92 -1.11 -5.25
CA THR A 77 -19.74 -1.63 -6.35
C THR A 77 -18.91 -1.89 -7.61
N PRO A 78 -17.90 -2.81 -7.56
CA PRO A 78 -17.24 -3.24 -8.77
C PRO A 78 -18.27 -3.87 -9.74
N VAL A 79 -18.07 -3.70 -11.04
CA VAL A 79 -19.04 -4.23 -12.04
C VAL A 79 -19.01 -5.76 -12.14
N ALA A 80 -17.88 -6.37 -11.78
CA ALA A 80 -17.72 -7.81 -11.68
C ALA A 80 -16.48 -8.19 -10.88
N VAL A 81 -16.40 -9.43 -10.42
CA VAL A 81 -15.21 -10.03 -9.82
C VAL A 81 -14.87 -11.31 -10.59
N VAL A 82 -13.66 -11.37 -11.16
CA VAL A 82 -13.07 -12.59 -11.73
C VAL A 82 -12.14 -13.21 -10.69
N ALA A 83 -12.53 -14.32 -10.09
CA ALA A 83 -11.66 -15.16 -9.26
C ALA A 83 -10.80 -16.02 -10.19
N ALA A 84 -9.61 -15.51 -10.55
CA ALA A 84 -8.70 -16.16 -11.47
C ALA A 84 -8.03 -17.39 -10.86
N THR A 85 -7.99 -18.51 -11.59
CA THR A 85 -7.29 -19.74 -11.20
C THR A 85 -6.12 -20.06 -12.13
N SER A 86 -5.92 -19.26 -13.16
CA SER A 86 -4.82 -19.39 -14.11
C SER A 86 -4.35 -18.03 -14.63
N VAL A 87 -3.14 -17.98 -15.19
CA VAL A 87 -2.64 -16.77 -15.89
C VAL A 87 -3.52 -16.48 -17.12
N ALA A 88 -4.06 -17.51 -17.77
CA ALA A 88 -4.99 -17.35 -18.88
C ALA A 88 -6.29 -16.65 -18.46
N ASP A 89 -6.80 -16.89 -17.25
CA ASP A 89 -7.95 -16.16 -16.73
C ASP A 89 -7.65 -14.66 -16.57
N VAL A 90 -6.46 -14.35 -16.07
CA VAL A 90 -6.01 -12.96 -15.94
C VAL A 90 -5.94 -12.28 -17.31
N GLN A 91 -5.37 -12.96 -18.33
CA GLN A 91 -5.30 -12.44 -19.70
C GLN A 91 -6.69 -12.20 -20.29
N LYS A 92 -7.62 -13.17 -20.15
CA LYS A 92 -9.01 -13.07 -20.63
C LYS A 92 -9.75 -11.92 -19.98
N ALA A 93 -9.59 -11.75 -18.65
CA ALA A 93 -10.20 -10.66 -17.89
C ALA A 93 -9.66 -9.28 -18.33
N ILE A 94 -8.34 -9.16 -18.54
CA ILE A 94 -7.71 -7.94 -19.06
C ILE A 94 -8.22 -7.61 -20.47
N ALA A 95 -8.21 -8.58 -21.37
CA ALA A 95 -8.68 -8.39 -22.76
C ALA A 95 -10.15 -7.97 -22.80
N PHE A 96 -10.99 -8.61 -21.98
CA PHE A 96 -12.40 -8.24 -21.86
C PHE A 96 -12.59 -6.80 -21.33
N ALA A 97 -11.87 -6.45 -20.27
CA ALA A 97 -11.92 -5.11 -19.68
C ALA A 97 -11.47 -4.05 -20.69
N ALA A 98 -10.37 -4.28 -21.39
CA ALA A 98 -9.85 -3.38 -22.43
C ALA A 98 -10.86 -3.17 -23.57
N THR A 99 -11.47 -4.25 -24.08
CA THR A 99 -12.47 -4.20 -25.17
C THR A 99 -13.73 -3.42 -24.76
N ASN A 100 -14.13 -3.51 -23.48
CA ASN A 100 -15.33 -2.88 -22.95
C ASN A 100 -15.06 -1.56 -22.21
N HIS A 101 -13.82 -1.03 -22.24
CA HIS A 101 -13.40 0.19 -21.55
C HIS A 101 -13.69 0.19 -20.04
N ILE A 102 -13.54 -0.96 -19.40
CA ILE A 102 -13.76 -1.15 -17.96
C ILE A 102 -12.41 -1.08 -17.25
N GLY A 103 -12.27 -0.21 -16.24
CA GLY A 103 -11.07 -0.17 -15.42
C GLY A 103 -10.86 -1.46 -14.63
N ILE A 104 -9.60 -1.80 -14.32
CA ILE A 104 -9.23 -3.03 -13.58
C ILE A 104 -8.70 -2.67 -12.21
N SER A 105 -9.25 -3.33 -11.18
CA SER A 105 -8.66 -3.44 -9.84
C SER A 105 -8.05 -4.83 -9.65
N ALA A 106 -6.76 -4.91 -9.30
CA ALA A 106 -6.12 -6.18 -8.96
C ALA A 106 -6.20 -6.44 -7.46
N ARG A 107 -6.52 -7.68 -7.06
CA ARG A 107 -6.60 -8.06 -5.66
C ARG A 107 -5.69 -9.23 -5.33
N SER A 108 -4.74 -8.98 -4.42
CA SER A 108 -3.95 -9.96 -3.68
C SER A 108 -4.68 -10.30 -2.36
N GLY A 109 -4.18 -9.87 -1.18
CA GLY A 109 -4.86 -10.08 0.11
C GLY A 109 -6.05 -9.15 0.41
N GLY A 110 -6.24 -8.07 -0.37
CA GLY A 110 -7.38 -7.15 -0.16
C GLY A 110 -7.21 -6.17 0.99
N HIS A 111 -6.00 -5.86 1.43
CA HIS A 111 -5.68 -5.01 2.59
C HIS A 111 -5.52 -3.51 2.29
N SER A 112 -5.84 -3.04 1.08
CA SER A 112 -5.73 -1.63 0.75
C SER A 112 -6.48 -0.74 1.75
N TYR A 113 -5.82 0.30 2.24
CA TYR A 113 -6.40 1.27 3.19
C TYR A 113 -7.51 2.11 2.57
N ILE A 114 -7.49 2.26 1.25
CA ILE A 114 -8.46 3.05 0.46
C ILE A 114 -9.40 2.18 -0.39
N GLY A 115 -9.47 0.86 -0.13
CA GLY A 115 -10.35 -0.04 -0.87
C GLY A 115 -9.94 -0.31 -2.32
N ALA A 116 -8.70 0.01 -2.73
CA ALA A 116 -8.21 -0.09 -4.11
C ALA A 116 -8.33 -1.50 -4.73
N SER A 117 -8.51 -2.54 -3.90
CA SER A 117 -8.68 -3.92 -4.34
C SER A 117 -10.12 -4.26 -4.79
N ALA A 118 -11.06 -3.31 -4.72
CA ALA A 118 -12.46 -3.47 -5.14
C ALA A 118 -13.10 -2.10 -5.42
N LEU A 119 -12.50 -1.31 -6.31
CA LEU A 119 -13.00 0.03 -6.65
C LEU A 119 -14.34 -0.05 -7.40
N ASP A 120 -15.18 0.96 -7.18
CA ASP A 120 -16.44 1.12 -7.87
C ASP A 120 -16.25 1.16 -9.39
N GLY A 121 -17.15 0.54 -10.12
CA GLY A 121 -17.13 0.55 -11.59
C GLY A 121 -16.00 -0.24 -12.24
N THR A 122 -15.13 -0.92 -11.48
CA THR A 122 -14.03 -1.73 -12.03
C THR A 122 -14.37 -3.20 -12.16
N LEU A 123 -13.67 -3.90 -13.04
CA LEU A 123 -13.54 -5.36 -13.02
C LEU A 123 -12.44 -5.72 -12.01
N VAL A 124 -12.79 -6.43 -10.95
CA VAL A 124 -11.82 -6.94 -9.98
C VAL A 124 -11.22 -8.25 -10.51
N ILE A 125 -9.88 -8.30 -10.61
CA ILE A 125 -9.15 -9.55 -10.84
C ILE A 125 -8.61 -10.04 -9.49
N ASP A 126 -9.25 -11.06 -8.96
CA ASP A 126 -8.91 -11.67 -7.68
C ASP A 126 -7.92 -12.82 -7.88
N LEU A 127 -6.73 -12.68 -7.33
CA LEU A 127 -5.61 -13.60 -7.53
C LEU A 127 -5.52 -14.69 -6.45
N ARG A 128 -6.45 -14.73 -5.49
CA ARG A 128 -6.44 -15.70 -4.38
C ARG A 128 -6.65 -17.15 -4.83
N GLY A 129 -7.18 -17.35 -6.03
CA GLY A 129 -7.36 -18.66 -6.64
C GLY A 129 -6.15 -19.17 -7.45
N LEU A 130 -5.11 -18.35 -7.65
CA LEU A 130 -3.93 -18.80 -8.39
C LEU A 130 -3.19 -19.90 -7.63
N PRO A 131 -2.86 -21.03 -8.27
CA PRO A 131 -2.17 -22.13 -7.63
C PRO A 131 -0.69 -21.82 -7.36
N GLY A 132 -0.10 -22.49 -6.38
CA GLY A 132 1.34 -22.49 -6.13
C GLY A 132 1.71 -22.23 -4.67
N GLY A 133 1.32 -21.12 -4.06
CA GLY A 133 1.79 -20.76 -2.72
C GLY A 133 3.28 -20.38 -2.72
N VAL A 134 4.08 -21.03 -1.87
CA VAL A 134 5.53 -20.86 -1.76
C VAL A 134 6.22 -22.06 -2.40
N THR A 135 7.08 -21.81 -3.39
CA THR A 135 7.82 -22.85 -4.12
C THR A 135 9.31 -22.52 -4.20
N THR A 136 10.17 -23.53 -4.27
CA THR A 136 11.61 -23.33 -4.44
C THR A 136 11.88 -22.63 -5.78
N GLY A 137 12.68 -21.56 -5.77
CA GLY A 137 13.15 -20.88 -6.97
C GLY A 137 14.34 -21.59 -7.64
N THR A 138 14.88 -20.96 -8.69
CA THR A 138 15.98 -21.52 -9.50
C THR A 138 17.37 -21.46 -8.85
N GLY A 139 17.48 -20.97 -7.62
CA GLY A 139 18.74 -20.88 -6.86
C GLY A 139 18.60 -21.33 -5.42
N PRO A 140 19.72 -21.60 -4.72
CA PRO A 140 19.69 -22.14 -3.36
C PRO A 140 19.02 -21.19 -2.35
N ASP A 141 19.02 -19.90 -2.63
CA ASP A 141 18.44 -18.87 -1.78
C ASP A 141 17.21 -18.20 -2.44
N ALA A 142 16.69 -18.75 -3.54
CA ALA A 142 15.56 -18.21 -4.24
C ALA A 142 14.25 -18.91 -3.87
N VAL A 143 13.18 -18.15 -3.75
CA VAL A 143 11.82 -18.64 -3.55
C VAL A 143 10.86 -17.91 -4.47
N THR A 144 9.93 -18.65 -5.10
CA THR A 144 8.84 -18.08 -5.86
C THR A 144 7.54 -18.20 -5.08
N VAL A 145 6.79 -17.11 -5.05
CA VAL A 145 5.55 -16.99 -4.26
C VAL A 145 4.43 -16.51 -5.18
N THR A 146 3.26 -17.12 -5.08
CA THR A 146 2.05 -16.63 -5.77
C THR A 146 1.54 -15.35 -5.13
N PRO A 147 0.97 -14.40 -5.91
CA PRO A 147 0.76 -13.02 -5.48
C PRO A 147 -0.19 -12.84 -4.31
N ALA A 148 -1.12 -13.76 -4.12
CA ALA A 148 -2.12 -13.66 -3.05
C ALA A 148 -1.82 -14.54 -1.83
N THR A 149 -0.66 -15.22 -1.81
CA THR A 149 -0.21 -15.93 -0.60
C THR A 149 -0.06 -14.91 0.53
N ASP A 150 -0.70 -15.16 1.66
CA ASP A 150 -0.62 -14.29 2.83
C ASP A 150 0.76 -14.39 3.52
N LEU A 151 1.12 -13.32 4.25
CA LEU A 151 2.45 -13.22 4.85
C LEU A 151 2.72 -14.30 5.91
N ASP A 152 1.71 -14.71 6.68
CA ASP A 152 1.85 -15.79 7.66
C ASP A 152 2.21 -17.11 6.96
N SER A 153 1.48 -17.45 5.89
CA SER A 153 1.76 -18.63 5.06
C SER A 153 3.17 -18.58 4.45
N VAL A 154 3.59 -17.41 3.93
CA VAL A 154 4.94 -17.23 3.38
C VAL A 154 6.00 -17.49 4.45
N GLN A 155 5.89 -16.82 5.59
CA GLN A 155 6.91 -16.91 6.65
C GLN A 155 6.96 -18.30 7.30
N THR A 156 5.81 -18.91 7.56
CA THR A 156 5.74 -20.25 8.17
C THR A 156 6.35 -21.32 7.26
N GLN A 157 6.02 -21.28 5.95
CA GLN A 157 6.57 -22.24 4.99
C GLN A 157 8.08 -22.04 4.79
N LEU A 158 8.56 -20.79 4.74
CA LEU A 158 10.00 -20.51 4.64
C LEU A 158 10.76 -20.93 5.91
N ALA A 159 10.22 -20.66 7.09
CA ALA A 159 10.83 -21.00 8.37
C ALA A 159 11.00 -22.53 8.50
N ALA A 160 10.08 -23.34 7.97
CA ALA A 160 10.20 -24.79 7.94
C ALA A 160 11.44 -25.28 7.16
N SER A 161 11.95 -24.48 6.21
CA SER A 161 13.21 -24.73 5.49
C SER A 161 14.40 -23.93 6.03
N GLY A 162 14.27 -23.31 7.21
CA GLY A 162 15.31 -22.48 7.82
C GLY A 162 15.54 -21.16 7.09
N ARG A 163 14.58 -20.67 6.31
CA ARG A 163 14.68 -19.47 5.47
C ARG A 163 13.61 -18.44 5.84
N SER A 164 13.79 -17.23 5.36
CA SER A 164 12.83 -16.13 5.49
C SER A 164 13.05 -15.06 4.41
N ILE A 165 12.10 -14.14 4.25
CA ILE A 165 12.22 -12.90 3.49
C ILE A 165 11.87 -11.71 4.37
N PRO A 166 12.33 -10.47 4.07
CA PRO A 166 11.81 -9.29 4.76
C PRO A 166 10.31 -9.16 4.45
N SER A 167 9.50 -8.86 5.45
CA SER A 167 8.07 -8.67 5.26
C SER A 167 7.46 -7.76 6.32
N GLY A 168 6.26 -7.23 6.01
CA GLY A 168 5.40 -6.62 7.03
C GLY A 168 4.88 -7.63 8.05
N SER A 169 4.14 -7.15 9.04
CA SER A 169 3.72 -7.92 10.22
C SER A 169 2.27 -8.41 10.17
N CYS A 170 1.41 -7.91 9.29
CA CYS A 170 0.01 -8.33 9.26
C CYS A 170 -0.16 -9.70 8.58
N PRO A 171 -0.71 -10.73 9.27
CA PRO A 171 -0.68 -12.11 8.82
C PRO A 171 -1.44 -12.37 7.51
N THR A 172 -2.58 -11.71 7.32
CA THR A 172 -3.48 -11.91 6.18
C THR A 172 -3.23 -10.97 4.99
N VAL A 173 -2.18 -10.14 5.07
CA VAL A 173 -1.76 -9.30 3.94
C VAL A 173 -1.20 -10.17 2.83
N GLY A 174 -1.67 -9.98 1.61
CA GLY A 174 -1.11 -10.68 0.44
C GLY A 174 0.24 -10.11 0.03
N VAL A 175 1.19 -11.00 -0.25
CA VAL A 175 2.60 -10.66 -0.49
C VAL A 175 2.78 -9.67 -1.64
N ALA A 176 1.96 -9.72 -2.71
CA ALA A 176 2.16 -8.84 -3.86
C ALA A 176 1.87 -7.38 -3.52
N GLY A 177 0.70 -7.07 -2.94
CA GLY A 177 0.35 -5.69 -2.59
C GLY A 177 1.40 -5.06 -1.68
N LEU A 178 1.87 -5.79 -0.67
CA LEU A 178 2.92 -5.36 0.24
C LEU A 178 4.22 -5.04 -0.52
N THR A 179 4.71 -6.00 -1.31
CA THR A 179 5.97 -5.89 -2.05
C THR A 179 5.96 -4.71 -3.03
N LEU A 180 4.87 -4.54 -3.77
CA LEU A 180 4.75 -3.49 -4.78
C LEU A 180 4.83 -2.08 -4.19
N GLY A 181 4.45 -1.89 -2.93
CA GLY A 181 4.59 -0.60 -2.25
C GLY A 181 5.87 -0.46 -1.41
N GLY A 182 6.71 -1.50 -1.36
CA GLY A 182 7.93 -1.53 -0.56
C GLY A 182 7.97 -2.70 0.39
N GLY A 183 7.13 -2.73 1.42
CA GLY A 183 7.07 -3.76 2.45
C GLY A 183 8.04 -3.50 3.59
N LEU A 184 7.63 -2.63 4.52
CA LEU A 184 8.36 -2.29 5.75
C LEU A 184 8.04 -3.30 6.85
N GLY A 185 9.02 -3.67 7.67
CA GLY A 185 8.83 -4.55 8.82
C GLY A 185 10.12 -4.84 9.59
N SER A 186 10.04 -5.79 10.50
CA SER A 186 11.06 -6.05 11.55
C SER A 186 12.44 -6.48 11.05
N ASP A 187 12.59 -6.83 9.79
CA ASP A 187 13.88 -7.14 9.18
C ASP A 187 14.42 -6.02 8.28
N ALA A 188 13.70 -4.88 8.17
CA ALA A 188 14.03 -3.83 7.19
C ALA A 188 15.43 -3.25 7.39
N ARG A 189 15.87 -3.02 8.63
CA ARG A 189 17.22 -2.49 8.90
C ARG A 189 18.33 -3.47 8.50
N ARG A 190 18.07 -4.77 8.56
CA ARG A 190 19.05 -5.81 8.25
C ARG A 190 19.05 -6.20 6.77
N CYS A 191 17.89 -6.30 6.17
CA CYS A 191 17.69 -6.93 4.86
C CYS A 191 17.07 -6.00 3.80
N GLY A 192 16.71 -4.76 4.14
CA GLY A 192 15.96 -3.87 3.27
C GLY A 192 14.45 -4.14 3.33
N LEU A 193 13.70 -3.47 2.47
CA LEU A 193 12.26 -3.68 2.29
C LEU A 193 11.98 -5.01 1.60
N THR A 194 10.76 -5.50 1.66
CA THR A 194 10.36 -6.72 0.92
C THR A 194 10.67 -6.61 -0.57
N CYS A 195 10.45 -5.44 -1.18
CA CYS A 195 10.75 -5.19 -2.59
C CYS A 195 12.26 -5.20 -2.90
N ASP A 196 13.13 -5.04 -1.91
CA ASP A 196 14.59 -5.09 -2.09
C ASP A 196 15.10 -6.52 -2.16
N ALA A 197 14.34 -7.47 -1.60
CA ALA A 197 14.58 -8.89 -1.75
C ALA A 197 14.00 -9.48 -3.05
N LEU A 198 13.12 -8.75 -3.75
CA LEU A 198 12.58 -9.18 -5.05
C LEU A 198 13.69 -9.28 -6.09
N THR A 199 13.76 -10.41 -6.79
CA THR A 199 14.72 -10.65 -7.87
C THR A 199 14.05 -10.67 -9.24
N SER A 200 12.79 -11.10 -9.31
CA SER A 200 11.96 -11.00 -10.51
C SER A 200 10.48 -11.07 -10.18
N ALA A 201 9.64 -10.60 -11.10
CA ALA A 201 8.20 -10.71 -11.03
C ALA A 201 7.63 -11.05 -12.41
N SER A 202 6.72 -12.02 -12.49
CA SER A 202 5.92 -12.23 -13.71
C SER A 202 4.59 -11.51 -13.57
N LEU A 203 4.16 -10.87 -14.65
CA LEU A 203 2.91 -10.11 -14.67
C LEU A 203 2.26 -10.16 -16.07
N VAL A 204 0.95 -9.91 -16.07
CA VAL A 204 0.19 -9.67 -17.31
C VAL A 204 0.03 -8.17 -17.46
N LEU A 205 0.54 -7.63 -18.57
CA LEU A 205 0.41 -6.21 -18.92
C LEU A 205 -1.00 -5.88 -19.44
N PRO A 206 -1.40 -4.60 -19.47
CA PRO A 206 -2.70 -4.17 -19.99
C PRO A 206 -2.99 -4.56 -21.44
N ASN A 207 -1.97 -4.81 -22.25
CA ASN A 207 -2.10 -5.34 -23.61
C ASN A 207 -2.28 -6.87 -23.68
N GLY A 208 -2.32 -7.56 -22.53
CA GLY A 208 -2.46 -9.03 -22.41
C GLY A 208 -1.15 -9.81 -22.53
N GLU A 209 -0.02 -9.15 -22.74
CA GLU A 209 1.30 -9.78 -22.79
C GLU A 209 1.74 -10.26 -21.40
N VAL A 210 2.29 -11.47 -21.33
CA VAL A 210 2.91 -11.99 -20.10
C VAL A 210 4.40 -11.70 -20.17
N VAL A 211 4.89 -10.94 -19.21
CA VAL A 211 6.30 -10.57 -19.12
C VAL A 211 6.89 -10.99 -17.78
N THR A 212 8.20 -11.19 -17.74
CA THR A 212 8.98 -11.32 -16.52
C THR A 212 9.89 -10.12 -16.40
N ALA A 213 9.70 -9.34 -15.33
CA ALA A 213 10.51 -8.16 -15.04
C ALA A 213 11.60 -8.51 -14.02
N SER A 214 12.84 -8.13 -14.30
CA SER A 214 14.02 -8.33 -13.47
C SER A 214 15.01 -7.19 -13.69
N ALA A 215 16.18 -7.24 -13.06
CA ALA A 215 17.23 -6.26 -13.31
C ALA A 215 17.78 -6.30 -14.76
N ASP A 216 17.65 -7.46 -15.44
CA ASP A 216 18.22 -7.71 -16.77
C ASP A 216 17.15 -7.72 -17.88
N ASP A 217 15.86 -7.79 -17.52
CA ASP A 217 14.74 -7.84 -18.48
C ASP A 217 13.58 -6.98 -17.96
N HIS A 218 13.01 -6.13 -18.81
CA HIS A 218 11.98 -5.15 -18.42
C HIS A 218 12.38 -4.37 -17.14
N ASP A 219 13.60 -3.89 -17.09
CA ASP A 219 14.23 -3.24 -15.93
C ASP A 219 13.46 -2.00 -15.46
N ASP A 220 12.82 -1.28 -16.38
CA ASP A 220 11.93 -0.15 -16.07
C ASP A 220 10.67 -0.60 -15.34
N VAL A 221 10.03 -1.69 -15.78
CA VAL A 221 8.91 -2.32 -15.07
C VAL A 221 9.38 -2.79 -13.68
N PHE A 222 10.51 -3.51 -13.63
CA PHE A 222 11.08 -4.00 -12.37
C PHE A 222 11.38 -2.86 -11.38
N TRP A 223 11.90 -1.74 -11.88
CA TRP A 223 12.09 -0.53 -11.07
C TRP A 223 10.75 -0.03 -10.50
N ALA A 224 9.70 0.06 -11.33
CA ALA A 224 8.38 0.56 -10.95
C ALA A 224 7.66 -0.36 -9.93
N LEU A 225 7.83 -1.69 -10.05
CA LEU A 225 7.26 -2.69 -9.14
C LEU A 225 7.86 -2.64 -7.74
N ARG A 226 9.02 -1.99 -7.55
CA ARG A 226 9.69 -1.89 -6.26
C ARG A 226 9.41 -0.56 -5.56
N GLY A 227 8.17 -0.41 -5.05
CA GLY A 227 7.72 0.74 -4.29
C GLY A 227 6.77 1.71 -5.00
N GLY A 228 6.37 1.41 -6.26
CA GLY A 228 5.41 2.23 -7.02
C GLY A 228 3.95 1.96 -6.68
N GLY A 229 3.67 0.99 -5.82
CA GLY A 229 2.33 0.57 -5.44
C GLY A 229 1.67 -0.39 -6.45
N GLY A 230 0.66 -1.13 -5.96
CA GLY A 230 -0.12 -2.06 -6.78
C GLY A 230 -1.12 -1.36 -7.69
N GLY A 231 -1.59 -2.09 -8.73
CA GLY A 231 -2.66 -1.61 -9.62
C GLY A 231 -2.26 -0.50 -10.59
N ASN A 232 -0.97 -0.39 -10.97
CA ASN A 232 -0.46 0.69 -11.81
C ASN A 232 0.12 0.23 -13.17
N ILE A 233 0.79 -0.93 -13.22
CA ILE A 233 1.55 -1.35 -14.42
C ILE A 233 0.93 -2.58 -15.07
N GLY A 234 0.41 -3.50 -14.26
CA GLY A 234 -0.16 -4.78 -14.71
C GLY A 234 -0.61 -5.63 -13.52
N VAL A 235 -0.99 -6.87 -13.81
CA VAL A 235 -1.48 -7.83 -12.82
C VAL A 235 -0.40 -8.87 -12.56
N ILE A 236 0.16 -8.88 -11.34
CA ILE A 236 1.23 -9.81 -10.92
C ILE A 236 0.69 -11.24 -10.89
N THR A 237 1.48 -12.18 -11.41
CA THR A 237 1.17 -13.61 -11.39
C THR A 237 2.16 -14.46 -10.62
N SER A 238 3.40 -13.98 -10.42
CA SER A 238 4.37 -14.58 -9.51
C SER A 238 5.43 -13.57 -9.06
N LEU A 239 6.05 -13.83 -7.92
CA LEU A 239 7.13 -13.02 -7.34
C LEU A 239 8.26 -13.95 -6.92
N THR A 240 9.50 -13.66 -7.32
CA THR A 240 10.68 -14.42 -6.90
C THR A 240 11.56 -13.57 -6.00
N PHE A 241 11.88 -14.08 -4.81
CA PHE A 241 12.65 -13.38 -3.80
C PHE A 241 13.96 -14.08 -3.50
N ARG A 242 14.96 -13.31 -3.12
CA ARG A 242 16.13 -13.80 -2.40
C ARG A 242 15.77 -13.93 -0.93
N THR A 243 16.07 -15.11 -0.35
CA THR A 243 15.81 -15.41 1.05
C THR A 243 17.05 -15.18 1.90
N PHE A 244 16.87 -15.11 3.22
CA PHE A 244 17.95 -15.11 4.21
C PHE A 244 17.71 -16.22 5.26
N PRO A 245 18.74 -16.63 6.05
CA PRO A 245 18.57 -17.61 7.10
C PRO A 245 17.58 -17.16 8.17
N ALA A 246 16.59 -17.99 8.49
CA ALA A 246 15.74 -17.80 9.65
C ALA A 246 16.56 -18.00 10.93
N THR A 247 16.53 -17.03 11.82
CA THR A 247 17.28 -17.05 13.08
C THR A 247 16.39 -16.65 14.23
N ASP A 248 16.67 -17.18 15.41
CA ASP A 248 16.03 -16.75 16.64
C ASP A 248 16.37 -15.29 16.95
N ARG A 249 15.45 -14.58 17.56
CA ARG A 249 15.58 -13.17 17.91
C ARG A 249 15.11 -12.92 19.34
N ASP A 250 15.76 -11.98 20.01
CA ASP A 250 15.17 -11.41 21.22
C ASP A 250 14.26 -10.25 20.84
N VAL A 251 13.06 -10.23 21.42
CA VAL A 251 12.17 -9.08 21.38
C VAL A 251 12.16 -8.43 22.75
N VAL A 252 12.54 -7.16 22.78
CA VAL A 252 12.52 -6.32 23.98
C VAL A 252 11.39 -5.34 23.92
N THR A 253 10.59 -5.26 24.95
CA THR A 253 9.51 -4.26 25.09
C THR A 253 9.84 -3.34 26.27
N LEU A 254 10.00 -2.05 26.00
CA LEU A 254 10.25 -1.01 26.98
C LEU A 254 9.02 -0.10 27.07
N ALA A 255 8.38 0.00 28.23
CA ALA A 255 7.24 0.87 28.43
C ALA A 255 7.67 2.21 29.06
N PHE A 256 7.05 3.28 28.59
CA PHE A 256 7.26 4.64 29.09
C PHE A 256 5.89 5.30 29.37
N PRO A 257 5.82 6.27 30.29
CA PRO A 257 4.69 7.18 30.36
C PRO A 257 4.51 7.89 29.03
N VAL A 258 3.26 8.17 28.65
CA VAL A 258 2.99 8.83 27.35
C VAL A 258 3.60 10.23 27.29
N GLU A 259 3.77 10.90 28.42
CA GLU A 259 4.41 12.21 28.57
C GLU A 259 5.89 12.19 28.19
N ALA A 260 6.55 11.04 28.29
CA ALA A 260 7.95 10.84 27.88
C ALA A 260 8.07 10.37 26.40
N ALA A 261 6.98 10.31 25.64
CA ALA A 261 7.00 9.75 24.30
C ALA A 261 7.90 10.52 23.33
N GLY A 262 7.94 11.84 23.41
CA GLY A 262 8.82 12.68 22.58
C GLY A 262 10.30 12.38 22.82
N GLU A 263 10.70 12.33 24.08
CA GLU A 263 12.08 11.97 24.49
C GLU A 263 12.40 10.51 24.07
N ALA A 264 11.45 9.59 24.27
CA ALA A 264 11.62 8.19 23.89
C ALA A 264 11.81 8.01 22.37
N ILE A 265 11.03 8.69 21.52
CA ILE A 265 11.18 8.67 20.06
C ILE A 265 12.56 9.25 19.67
N ALA A 266 12.90 10.44 20.14
CA ALA A 266 14.14 11.12 19.76
C ALA A 266 15.37 10.32 20.22
N GLY A 267 15.38 9.86 21.47
CA GLY A 267 16.46 9.08 22.06
C GLY A 267 16.63 7.72 21.39
N TRP A 268 15.53 6.99 21.18
CA TRP A 268 15.52 5.73 20.43
C TRP A 268 16.09 5.90 19.03
N HIS A 269 15.61 6.91 18.27
CA HIS A 269 16.04 7.11 16.90
C HIS A 269 17.53 7.48 16.81
N THR A 270 18.00 8.40 17.67
CA THR A 270 19.41 8.81 17.75
C THR A 270 20.31 7.59 18.02
N TRP A 271 19.97 6.80 19.03
CA TRP A 271 20.69 5.59 19.37
C TRP A 271 20.66 4.56 18.24
N LEU A 272 19.46 4.28 17.66
CA LEU A 272 19.28 3.27 16.63
C LEU A 272 20.06 3.60 15.36
N SER A 273 20.25 4.88 15.05
CA SER A 273 21.01 5.34 13.87
C SER A 273 22.48 4.91 13.93
N ALA A 274 23.07 4.80 15.13
CA ALA A 274 24.44 4.34 15.35
C ALA A 274 24.53 2.84 15.70
N ALA A 275 23.43 2.19 16.03
CA ALA A 275 23.38 0.79 16.44
C ALA A 275 23.63 -0.18 15.27
N ASP A 276 24.07 -1.41 15.60
CA ASP A 276 24.22 -2.50 14.62
C ASP A 276 22.93 -2.67 13.80
N ARG A 277 23.08 -2.82 12.49
CA ARG A 277 21.93 -2.96 11.58
C ARG A 277 21.11 -4.26 11.78
N ASN A 278 21.66 -5.25 12.52
CA ASN A 278 20.92 -6.41 12.97
C ASN A 278 19.90 -6.10 14.08
N ILE A 279 19.96 -4.90 14.65
CA ILE A 279 18.98 -4.39 15.61
C ILE A 279 17.93 -3.62 14.85
N TRP A 280 16.67 -3.96 15.03
CA TRP A 280 15.52 -3.20 14.53
C TRP A 280 14.71 -2.67 15.72
N GLY A 281 13.96 -1.62 15.49
CA GLY A 281 13.06 -1.09 16.50
C GLY A 281 11.96 -0.22 15.95
N MET A 282 10.90 -0.08 16.76
CA MET A 282 9.79 0.83 16.53
C MET A 282 9.29 1.43 17.83
N VAL A 283 8.57 2.54 17.73
CA VAL A 283 7.88 3.16 18.87
C VAL A 283 6.38 3.20 18.58
N ASN A 284 5.59 2.68 19.52
CA ASN A 284 4.13 2.75 19.49
C ASN A 284 3.64 3.74 20.54
N ILE A 285 2.81 4.69 20.12
CA ILE A 285 2.07 5.58 21.02
C ILE A 285 0.60 5.27 20.84
N THR A 286 -0.09 4.91 21.93
CA THR A 286 -1.54 4.66 21.92
C THR A 286 -2.21 5.58 22.91
N VAL A 287 -3.29 6.23 22.47
CA VAL A 287 -4.14 7.12 23.28
C VAL A 287 -5.61 6.75 23.10
N GLY A 288 -6.48 7.25 23.97
CA GLY A 288 -7.93 7.01 23.94
C GLY A 288 -8.38 6.13 25.10
N ASP A 289 -8.81 4.89 24.86
CA ASP A 289 -9.38 4.01 25.88
C ASP A 289 -8.40 3.73 27.04
N GLY A 290 -8.44 4.54 28.07
CA GLY A 290 -7.59 4.46 29.27
C GLY A 290 -6.35 5.37 29.22
N PRO A 291 -5.39 5.15 30.14
CA PRO A 291 -4.15 5.94 30.18
C PRO A 291 -3.33 5.72 28.93
N GLY A 292 -2.84 6.82 28.35
CA GLY A 292 -1.95 6.78 27.19
C GLY A 292 -0.69 5.93 27.46
N ARG A 293 -0.14 5.32 26.42
CA ARG A 293 1.03 4.45 26.52
C ARG A 293 2.04 4.77 25.41
N CYS A 294 3.30 4.77 25.79
CA CYS A 294 4.41 4.77 24.84
C CYS A 294 5.22 3.48 25.04
N THR A 295 5.51 2.77 23.95
CA THR A 295 6.26 1.52 24.01
C THR A 295 7.32 1.51 22.91
N VAL A 296 8.58 1.33 23.30
CA VAL A 296 9.67 1.03 22.38
C VAL A 296 9.81 -0.49 22.28
N ILE A 297 9.78 -1.02 21.07
CA ILE A 297 10.00 -2.43 20.80
C ILE A 297 11.29 -2.58 20.00
N LEU A 298 12.20 -3.43 20.49
CA LEU A 298 13.45 -3.75 19.79
C LEU A 298 13.46 -5.23 19.40
N ALA A 299 13.96 -5.52 18.21
CA ALA A 299 14.28 -6.88 17.78
C ALA A 299 15.82 -6.99 17.61
N THR A 300 16.44 -7.91 18.35
CA THR A 300 17.91 -8.02 18.43
C THR A 300 18.35 -9.45 18.14
N PRO A 301 19.63 -9.71 17.87
CA PRO A 301 20.15 -11.08 17.86
C PRO A 301 19.82 -11.80 19.18
N SER A 302 19.52 -13.10 19.10
CA SER A 302 19.19 -13.91 20.28
C SER A 302 20.30 -13.84 21.34
N GLY A 303 19.91 -13.69 22.60
CA GLY A 303 20.79 -13.55 23.76
C GLY A 303 21.36 -12.15 24.00
N SER A 304 21.07 -11.16 23.13
CA SER A 304 21.60 -9.79 23.28
C SER A 304 20.58 -8.78 23.80
N GLY A 305 19.31 -9.13 23.89
CA GLY A 305 18.19 -8.19 24.11
C GLY A 305 18.34 -7.30 25.34
N SER A 306 18.69 -7.89 26.50
CA SER A 306 18.82 -7.11 27.73
C SER A 306 20.00 -6.12 27.70
N ALA A 307 21.14 -6.52 27.10
CA ALA A 307 22.29 -5.65 26.95
C ALA A 307 21.99 -4.48 25.98
N VAL A 308 21.35 -4.79 24.85
CA VAL A 308 20.93 -3.78 23.86
C VAL A 308 19.93 -2.78 24.46
N ALA A 309 18.97 -3.27 25.25
CA ALA A 309 18.03 -2.38 25.94
C ALA A 309 18.73 -1.46 26.95
N GLY A 310 19.68 -2.00 27.74
CA GLY A 310 20.47 -1.22 28.68
C GLY A 310 21.32 -0.14 27.99
N ASP A 311 21.95 -0.48 26.87
CA ASP A 311 22.72 0.46 26.06
C ASP A 311 21.83 1.59 25.47
N MET A 312 20.68 1.23 24.91
CA MET A 312 19.70 2.22 24.41
C MET A 312 19.25 3.17 25.53
N LEU A 313 18.83 2.64 26.69
CA LEU A 313 18.35 3.46 27.80
C LEU A 313 19.45 4.37 28.34
N SER A 314 20.68 3.86 28.50
CA SER A 314 21.84 4.61 28.97
C SER A 314 22.22 5.72 27.99
N THR A 315 22.32 5.42 26.71
CA THR A 315 22.69 6.38 25.65
C THR A 315 21.66 7.48 25.48
N ALA A 316 20.37 7.14 25.57
CA ALA A 316 19.25 8.08 25.44
C ALA A 316 18.98 8.85 26.77
N GLY A 317 19.59 8.47 27.87
CA GLY A 317 19.31 9.06 29.18
C GLY A 317 17.90 8.78 29.69
N LEU A 318 17.30 7.68 29.30
CA LEU A 318 15.90 7.33 29.57
C LEU A 318 15.78 6.27 30.67
N SER A 319 14.64 6.27 31.35
CA SER A 319 14.24 5.25 32.32
C SER A 319 12.88 4.66 31.93
N ALA A 320 12.86 3.38 31.55
CA ALA A 320 11.61 2.68 31.25
C ALA A 320 10.85 2.32 32.54
N SER A 321 9.52 2.45 32.54
CA SER A 321 8.64 2.00 33.62
C SER A 321 8.64 0.47 33.75
N SER A 322 8.85 -0.24 32.66
CA SER A 322 9.06 -1.68 32.63
C SER A 322 9.89 -2.09 31.42
N SER A 323 10.60 -3.21 31.58
CA SER A 323 11.39 -3.86 30.53
C SER A 323 11.08 -5.34 30.50
N ARG A 324 10.82 -5.89 29.33
CA ARG A 324 10.57 -7.32 29.13
C ARG A 324 11.33 -7.81 27.91
N THR A 325 12.07 -8.91 28.07
CA THR A 325 12.76 -9.58 26.96
C THR A 325 12.19 -10.98 26.77
N ARG A 326 12.02 -11.39 25.49
CA ARG A 326 11.63 -12.75 25.09
C ARG A 326 12.53 -13.20 23.97
N THR A 327 13.09 -14.41 24.07
CA THR A 327 13.75 -15.08 22.96
C THR A 327 12.70 -15.88 22.18
N LEU A 328 12.59 -15.64 20.89
CA LEU A 328 11.58 -16.23 20.02
C LEU A 328 12.26 -16.87 18.81
N ASN A 329 11.82 -18.08 18.44
CA ASN A 329 12.16 -18.65 17.15
C ASN A 329 11.53 -17.84 16.02
N ARG A 330 11.88 -18.14 14.76
CA ARG A 330 11.44 -17.31 13.63
C ARG A 330 9.93 -17.20 13.49
N VAL A 331 9.20 -18.29 13.68
CA VAL A 331 7.73 -18.28 13.56
C VAL A 331 7.09 -17.47 14.69
N ASP A 332 7.48 -17.76 15.94
CA ASP A 332 6.99 -17.02 17.10
C ASP A 332 7.35 -15.52 17.04
N PHE A 333 8.53 -15.20 16.46
CA PHE A 333 8.97 -13.82 16.25
C PHE A 333 8.03 -13.09 15.28
N ILE A 334 7.63 -13.70 14.17
CA ILE A 334 6.67 -13.11 13.24
C ILE A 334 5.32 -12.95 13.93
N HIS A 335 4.82 -14.00 14.58
CA HIS A 335 3.54 -13.99 15.28
C HIS A 335 3.47 -12.96 16.42
N TYR A 336 4.61 -12.60 17.02
CA TYR A 336 4.66 -11.55 18.04
C TYR A 336 4.14 -10.21 17.54
N PHE A 337 4.40 -9.87 16.27
CA PHE A 337 3.98 -8.61 15.66
C PHE A 337 2.62 -8.66 14.98
N GLU A 338 2.03 -9.84 14.80
CA GLU A 338 0.76 -10.01 14.08
C GLU A 338 -0.46 -9.48 14.82
N GLY A 339 -0.40 -9.32 16.14
CA GLY A 339 -1.56 -8.88 16.94
C GLY A 339 -2.56 -9.99 17.26
N GLY A 340 -2.19 -11.25 17.06
CA GLY A 340 -3.00 -12.44 17.37
C GLY A 340 -4.21 -12.63 16.45
N ASP A 341 -5.15 -13.48 16.86
CA ASP A 341 -6.33 -13.88 16.05
C ASP A 341 -7.21 -12.69 15.65
N ALA A 342 -7.29 -11.67 16.50
CA ALA A 342 -8.03 -10.44 16.19
C ALA A 342 -7.51 -9.74 14.91
N ALA A 343 -6.22 -9.82 14.63
CA ALA A 343 -5.63 -9.21 13.43
C ALA A 343 -6.05 -9.90 12.11
N ARG A 344 -6.61 -11.10 12.20
CA ARG A 344 -7.07 -11.89 11.03
C ARG A 344 -8.50 -11.57 10.60
N VAL A 345 -9.25 -10.83 11.43
CA VAL A 345 -10.65 -10.52 11.18
C VAL A 345 -10.80 -9.19 10.45
N PRO A 346 -11.51 -9.14 9.31
CA PRO A 346 -11.84 -7.88 8.63
C PRO A 346 -12.52 -6.89 9.56
N ARG A 347 -12.08 -5.63 9.52
CA ARG A 347 -12.59 -4.57 10.39
C ARG A 347 -12.61 -3.22 9.69
N ALA A 348 -13.40 -2.29 10.20
CA ALA A 348 -13.42 -0.91 9.75
C ALA A 348 -12.27 -0.14 10.42
N PHE A 349 -11.44 0.55 9.64
CA PHE A 349 -10.40 1.42 10.17
C PHE A 349 -10.14 2.61 9.26
N VAL A 350 -9.56 3.66 9.83
CA VAL A 350 -8.97 4.79 9.10
C VAL A 350 -7.48 4.82 9.44
N ALA A 351 -6.66 4.97 8.43
CA ALA A 351 -5.24 5.05 8.62
C ALA A 351 -4.60 5.91 7.53
N GLY A 352 -3.42 6.45 7.82
CA GLY A 352 -2.61 7.23 6.91
C GLY A 352 -1.16 7.19 7.35
N SER A 353 -0.30 8.00 6.70
CA SER A 353 1.11 8.00 7.04
C SER A 353 1.82 9.31 6.75
N ASP A 354 2.93 9.51 7.47
CA ASP A 354 3.94 10.49 7.14
C ASP A 354 5.32 9.83 7.08
N ILE A 355 6.15 10.33 6.19
CA ILE A 355 7.58 10.02 6.16
C ILE A 355 8.32 11.17 6.82
N VAL A 356 8.95 10.92 7.94
CA VAL A 356 9.75 11.93 8.66
C VAL A 356 11.12 12.04 8.01
N GLY A 357 11.46 13.23 7.53
CA GLY A 357 12.73 13.49 6.84
C GLY A 357 13.92 13.36 7.80
N GLU A 358 13.86 14.07 8.92
CA GLU A 358 14.85 14.03 10.01
C GLU A 358 14.10 13.93 11.35
N MET A 359 14.48 12.97 12.18
CA MET A 359 13.88 12.80 13.51
C MET A 359 14.59 13.70 14.52
N SER A 360 14.31 14.99 14.45
CA SER A 360 14.72 15.96 15.47
C SER A 360 13.83 15.85 16.73
N PRO A 361 14.25 16.38 17.89
CA PRO A 361 13.37 16.49 19.07
C PRO A 361 12.05 17.21 18.76
N ALA A 362 12.07 18.22 17.89
CA ALA A 362 10.87 18.94 17.48
C ALA A 362 9.94 18.05 16.61
N ALA A 363 10.49 17.23 15.71
CA ALA A 363 9.69 16.28 14.94
C ALA A 363 9.07 15.21 15.84
N ALA A 364 9.80 14.69 16.81
CA ALA A 364 9.28 13.75 17.81
C ALA A 364 8.13 14.37 18.62
N GLU A 365 8.28 15.62 19.06
CA GLU A 365 7.24 16.35 19.80
C GLU A 365 6.00 16.63 18.92
N SER A 366 6.19 16.86 17.63
CA SER A 366 5.06 16.99 16.67
C SER A 366 4.23 15.71 16.59
N ILE A 367 4.85 14.53 16.65
CA ILE A 367 4.14 13.24 16.70
C ILE A 367 3.31 13.14 17.99
N VAL A 368 3.90 13.53 19.15
CA VAL A 368 3.18 13.52 20.43
C VAL A 368 2.03 14.54 20.44
N THR A 369 2.23 15.72 19.87
CA THR A 369 1.19 16.73 19.69
C THR A 369 0.02 16.19 18.86
N ALA A 370 0.31 15.51 17.75
CA ALA A 370 -0.71 14.87 16.92
C ALA A 370 -1.52 13.81 17.69
N MET A 371 -0.84 13.00 18.51
CA MET A 371 -1.50 12.00 19.36
C MET A 371 -2.32 12.65 20.49
N SER A 372 -1.82 13.72 21.08
CA SER A 372 -2.53 14.46 22.13
C SER A 372 -3.80 15.17 21.63
N ALA A 373 -3.88 15.47 20.35
CA ALA A 373 -5.06 16.04 19.71
C ALA A 373 -6.20 15.02 19.49
N TRP A 374 -5.96 13.73 19.75
CA TRP A 374 -7.00 12.70 19.61
C TRP A 374 -8.09 12.84 20.68
N PRO A 375 -9.39 12.85 20.30
CA PRO A 375 -10.47 12.93 21.28
C PRO A 375 -10.56 11.64 22.13
N GLN A 376 -10.38 11.75 23.44
CA GLN A 376 -10.39 10.62 24.38
C GLN A 376 -11.69 9.76 24.31
N SER A 377 -12.82 10.37 23.93
CA SER A 377 -14.11 9.69 23.80
C SER A 377 -14.31 8.96 22.48
N ALA A 378 -13.36 9.02 21.55
CA ALA A 378 -13.50 8.48 20.21
C ALA A 378 -12.93 7.06 20.04
N GLY A 379 -12.61 6.37 21.15
CA GLY A 379 -11.92 5.09 21.12
C GLY A 379 -10.40 5.27 21.03
N SER A 380 -9.66 4.22 20.67
CA SER A 380 -8.22 4.25 20.62
C SER A 380 -7.68 4.77 19.28
N ALA A 381 -6.58 5.53 19.34
CA ALA A 381 -5.72 5.83 18.20
C ALA A 381 -4.26 5.43 18.50
N THR A 382 -3.54 5.03 17.46
CA THR A 382 -2.15 4.60 17.57
C THR A 382 -1.29 5.28 16.50
N ALA A 383 -0.11 5.76 16.91
CA ALA A 383 0.99 6.09 16.01
C ALA A 383 2.06 5.01 16.11
N VAL A 384 2.46 4.46 14.97
CA VAL A 384 3.58 3.50 14.87
C VAL A 384 4.73 4.19 14.14
N VAL A 385 5.85 4.40 14.83
CA VAL A 385 7.05 5.03 14.28
C VAL A 385 8.07 3.95 13.98
N GLU A 386 8.34 3.70 12.70
CA GLU A 386 9.28 2.68 12.23
C GLU A 386 10.49 3.32 11.54
N SER A 387 11.70 2.88 11.90
CA SER A 387 12.94 3.40 11.29
C SER A 387 13.09 2.98 9.83
N LEU A 388 13.49 3.91 8.97
CA LEU A 388 13.88 3.67 7.57
C LEU A 388 15.41 3.56 7.39
N SER A 389 16.18 3.43 8.48
CA SER A 389 17.64 3.35 8.45
C SER A 389 18.17 1.94 8.11
N GLY A 390 19.48 1.77 8.08
CA GLY A 390 20.14 0.49 7.80
C GLY A 390 20.06 0.09 6.33
N ALA A 391 19.75 -1.17 6.04
CA ALA A 391 19.73 -1.72 4.68
C ALA A 391 18.67 -1.08 3.75
N VAL A 392 17.68 -0.38 4.29
CA VAL A 392 16.75 0.43 3.48
C VAL A 392 17.50 1.48 2.68
N GLY A 393 18.56 2.05 3.24
CA GLY A 393 19.41 3.06 2.61
C GLY A 393 20.48 2.52 1.65
N ASP A 394 20.70 1.20 1.58
CA ASP A 394 21.71 0.61 0.67
C ASP A 394 21.34 0.82 -0.81
N ILE A 395 20.07 0.99 -1.10
CA ILE A 395 19.54 1.36 -2.41
C ILE A 395 19.32 2.88 -2.42
N GLY A 396 19.95 3.58 -3.37
CA GLY A 396 19.76 5.02 -3.50
C GLY A 396 18.30 5.40 -3.81
N PRO A 397 17.89 6.65 -3.55
CA PRO A 397 16.50 7.09 -3.72
C PRO A 397 15.91 6.87 -5.12
N ALA A 398 16.76 6.89 -6.17
CA ALA A 398 16.37 6.65 -7.55
C ALA A 398 16.52 5.17 -7.99
N GLY A 399 17.03 4.27 -7.15
CA GLY A 399 17.31 2.87 -7.49
C GLY A 399 16.07 1.97 -7.55
N SER A 400 14.93 2.46 -7.04
CA SER A 400 13.61 1.83 -7.13
C SER A 400 12.54 2.92 -7.10
N ALA A 401 11.27 2.58 -7.32
CA ALA A 401 10.18 3.55 -7.23
C ALA A 401 9.96 4.08 -5.81
N PHE A 402 10.34 3.32 -4.76
CA PHE A 402 10.31 3.77 -3.37
C PHE A 402 11.37 4.85 -3.12
N PRO A 403 11.00 6.14 -2.90
CA PRO A 403 11.98 7.23 -2.85
C PRO A 403 12.59 7.46 -1.47
N TRP A 404 11.97 6.94 -0.41
CA TRP A 404 12.23 7.33 0.99
C TRP A 404 13.40 6.56 1.60
N ARG A 405 14.57 6.57 0.92
CA ARG A 405 15.75 5.77 1.26
C ARG A 405 16.70 6.43 2.26
N ALA A 406 16.60 7.76 2.38
CA ALA A 406 17.45 8.57 3.26
C ALA A 406 16.67 9.24 4.40
N GLN A 407 15.39 8.92 4.57
CA GLN A 407 14.54 9.49 5.60
C GLN A 407 14.69 8.74 6.93
N ALA A 408 14.32 9.42 8.02
CA ALA A 408 14.48 8.91 9.37
C ALA A 408 13.50 7.77 9.70
N ALA A 409 12.21 7.98 9.43
CA ALA A 409 11.17 7.05 9.84
C ALA A 409 9.91 7.18 9.00
N SER A 410 9.11 6.11 9.00
CA SER A 410 7.70 6.11 8.63
C SER A 410 6.87 6.21 9.90
N VAL A 411 5.86 7.07 9.91
CA VAL A 411 4.84 7.15 10.94
C VAL A 411 3.53 6.65 10.35
N GLN A 412 2.97 5.59 10.90
CA GLN A 412 1.62 5.14 10.59
C GLN A 412 0.66 5.69 11.63
N TRP A 413 -0.38 6.35 11.16
CA TRP A 413 -1.52 6.78 11.96
C TRP A 413 -2.64 5.79 11.79
N TYR A 414 -3.23 5.28 12.87
CA TYR A 414 -4.25 4.23 12.80
C TYR A 414 -5.33 4.41 13.87
N THR A 415 -6.60 4.21 13.49
CA THR A 415 -7.72 4.15 14.41
C THR A 415 -8.89 3.35 13.82
N GLU A 416 -9.69 2.73 14.70
CA GLU A 416 -10.96 2.07 14.32
C GLU A 416 -12.19 2.97 14.60
N ALA A 417 -11.97 4.24 14.94
CA ALA A 417 -13.04 5.21 15.20
C ALA A 417 -13.83 5.60 13.93
N ALA A 418 -14.92 6.33 14.15
CA ALA A 418 -15.77 6.84 13.07
C ALA A 418 -14.96 7.73 12.08
N SER A 419 -15.35 7.65 10.81
CA SER A 419 -14.61 8.23 9.69
C SER A 419 -14.32 9.72 9.81
N ASP A 420 -15.31 10.53 10.21
CA ASP A 420 -15.18 11.98 10.23
C ASP A 420 -14.19 12.45 11.30
N THR A 421 -14.28 11.87 12.52
CA THR A 421 -13.31 12.13 13.59
C THR A 421 -11.91 11.71 13.21
N ALA A 422 -11.78 10.52 12.63
CA ALA A 422 -10.49 9.98 12.19
C ALA A 422 -9.86 10.81 11.06
N SER A 423 -10.63 11.24 10.07
CA SER A 423 -10.14 12.06 8.95
C SER A 423 -9.71 13.46 9.42
N ALA A 424 -10.47 14.06 10.34
CA ALA A 424 -10.09 15.34 10.94
C ALA A 424 -8.77 15.21 11.74
N TRP A 425 -8.61 14.12 12.49
CA TRP A 425 -7.39 13.84 13.23
C TRP A 425 -6.19 13.61 12.31
N LEU A 426 -6.32 12.83 11.23
CA LEU A 426 -5.24 12.63 10.26
C LEU A 426 -4.79 13.96 9.67
N THR A 427 -5.74 14.82 9.27
CA THR A 427 -5.44 16.17 8.79
C THR A 427 -4.63 16.98 9.81
N ALA A 428 -5.03 16.93 11.09
CA ALA A 428 -4.31 17.60 12.16
C ALA A 428 -2.91 17.00 12.42
N ALA A 429 -2.75 15.68 12.28
CA ALA A 429 -1.48 14.99 12.42
C ALA A 429 -0.47 15.42 11.34
N HIS A 430 -0.92 15.48 10.07
CA HIS A 430 -0.08 16.00 8.98
C HIS A 430 0.31 17.46 9.19
N GLN A 431 -0.63 18.30 9.66
CA GLN A 431 -0.36 19.69 9.97
C GLN A 431 0.64 19.85 11.12
N ALA A 432 0.57 19.01 12.15
CA ALA A 432 1.50 19.02 13.27
C ALA A 432 2.94 18.68 12.85
N LEU A 433 3.10 17.71 11.97
CA LEU A 433 4.40 17.37 11.37
C LEU A 433 4.90 18.45 10.39
N GLY A 434 4.00 19.07 9.62
CA GLY A 434 4.32 20.16 8.72
C GLY A 434 5.56 19.88 7.86
N ALA A 435 6.59 20.73 7.95
CA ALA A 435 7.82 20.60 7.18
C ALA A 435 8.70 19.39 7.57
N ALA A 436 8.46 18.73 8.71
CA ALA A 436 9.16 17.50 9.07
C ALA A 436 8.68 16.30 8.25
N SER A 437 7.49 16.37 7.63
CA SER A 437 6.97 15.37 6.72
C SER A 437 7.53 15.57 5.32
N ALA A 438 8.20 14.55 4.78
CA ALA A 438 8.69 14.50 3.40
C ALA A 438 7.66 13.93 2.43
N GLY A 439 6.61 13.26 2.92
CA GLY A 439 5.58 12.59 2.12
C GLY A 439 4.84 11.50 2.89
N GLY A 440 4.32 10.50 2.19
CA GLY A 440 3.62 9.35 2.75
C GLY A 440 4.19 8.01 2.30
N TYR A 441 3.81 6.93 2.97
CA TYR A 441 4.14 5.56 2.58
C TYR A 441 3.01 4.98 1.73
N ILE A 442 3.33 4.52 0.53
CA ILE A 442 2.31 4.12 -0.46
C ILE A 442 1.49 2.88 -0.04
N ASN A 443 1.96 2.07 0.92
CA ASN A 443 1.17 0.99 1.51
C ASN A 443 0.19 1.49 2.59
N TYR A 444 0.34 2.73 3.05
CA TYR A 444 -0.58 3.39 3.98
C TYR A 444 -1.23 4.63 3.33
N PRO A 445 -1.84 4.45 2.12
CA PRO A 445 -2.37 5.57 1.37
C PRO A 445 -3.65 6.12 1.99
N GLU A 446 -3.92 7.38 1.71
CA GLU A 446 -5.14 8.07 2.08
C GLU A 446 -5.97 8.39 0.84
N ALA A 447 -7.30 8.33 0.98
CA ALA A 447 -8.21 8.61 -0.11
C ALA A 447 -8.11 10.09 -0.55
N GLY A 448 -7.95 10.32 -1.84
CA GLY A 448 -7.85 11.67 -2.42
C GLY A 448 -6.43 12.24 -2.45
N ASP A 449 -5.46 11.60 -1.83
CA ASP A 449 -4.07 12.05 -1.89
C ASP A 449 -3.48 11.87 -3.30
N PRO A 450 -2.67 12.83 -3.75
CA PRO A 450 -2.00 12.71 -5.03
C PRO A 450 -0.85 11.70 -4.96
N LEU A 451 -0.58 10.99 -6.04
CA LEU A 451 0.53 10.03 -6.14
C LEU A 451 1.91 10.67 -5.85
N SER A 452 2.03 11.99 -6.06
CA SER A 452 3.24 12.75 -5.71
C SER A 452 3.61 12.69 -4.24
N ARG A 453 2.63 12.57 -3.33
CA ARG A 453 2.86 12.41 -1.89
C ARG A 453 3.67 11.15 -1.58
N TYR A 454 3.46 10.09 -2.36
CA TYR A 454 4.06 8.76 -2.13
C TYR A 454 5.32 8.50 -2.93
N LEU A 455 5.42 9.08 -4.12
CA LEU A 455 6.55 8.85 -5.03
C LEU A 455 7.57 10.01 -5.06
N GLY A 456 7.23 11.16 -4.51
CA GLY A 456 8.14 12.30 -4.41
C GLY A 456 8.92 12.56 -5.71
N PRO A 457 10.26 12.58 -5.67
CA PRO A 457 11.09 12.84 -6.85
C PRO A 457 11.01 11.76 -7.94
N ASN A 458 10.51 10.56 -7.61
CA ASN A 458 10.41 9.44 -8.55
C ASN A 458 9.12 9.46 -9.39
N LEU A 459 8.18 10.37 -9.10
CA LEU A 459 6.87 10.45 -9.77
C LEU A 459 6.98 10.57 -11.29
N GLN A 460 7.87 11.44 -11.80
CA GLN A 460 7.98 11.67 -13.24
C GLN A 460 8.41 10.40 -13.98
N ARG A 461 9.45 9.71 -13.49
CA ARG A 461 9.91 8.44 -14.05
C ARG A 461 8.82 7.38 -14.00
N PHE A 462 8.13 7.27 -12.87
CA PHE A 462 7.03 6.32 -12.68
C PHE A 462 5.89 6.57 -13.68
N ASN A 463 5.47 7.82 -13.85
CA ASN A 463 4.43 8.18 -14.82
C ASN A 463 4.83 7.87 -16.26
N THR A 464 6.11 8.08 -16.62
CA THR A 464 6.63 7.72 -17.95
C THR A 464 6.52 6.22 -18.20
N ILE A 465 6.88 5.40 -17.21
CA ILE A 465 6.77 3.93 -17.30
C ILE A 465 5.29 3.51 -17.36
N ARG A 466 4.46 4.06 -16.48
CA ARG A 466 3.01 3.80 -16.49
C ARG A 466 2.40 4.13 -17.85
N GLN A 467 2.70 5.29 -18.42
CA GLN A 467 2.18 5.69 -19.73
C GLN A 467 2.66 4.77 -20.86
N LYS A 468 3.88 4.22 -20.76
CA LYS A 468 4.42 3.28 -21.74
C LYS A 468 3.65 1.95 -21.75
N TYR A 469 3.33 1.41 -20.56
CA TYR A 469 2.74 0.07 -20.43
C TYR A 469 1.21 0.08 -20.24
N ASP A 470 0.65 1.18 -19.78
CA ASP A 470 -0.81 1.39 -19.65
C ASP A 470 -1.24 2.74 -20.24
N PRO A 471 -1.08 2.96 -21.55
CA PRO A 471 -1.40 4.23 -22.18
C PRO A 471 -2.89 4.61 -22.12
N THR A 472 -3.75 3.65 -21.92
CA THR A 472 -5.22 3.84 -21.81
C THR A 472 -5.67 4.06 -20.36
N GLY A 473 -4.79 3.87 -19.39
CA GLY A 473 -5.14 3.92 -17.98
C GLY A 473 -6.13 2.83 -17.59
N LEU A 474 -5.97 1.62 -18.12
CA LEU A 474 -6.83 0.48 -17.82
C LEU A 474 -6.71 0.05 -16.36
N MET A 475 -5.50 0.09 -15.80
CA MET A 475 -5.23 -0.25 -14.42
C MET A 475 -5.66 0.87 -13.47
N ARG A 476 -6.28 0.52 -12.33
CA ARG A 476 -6.79 1.44 -11.32
C ARG A 476 -6.16 1.15 -9.95
N SER A 477 -5.31 2.05 -9.49
CA SER A 477 -4.67 1.94 -8.16
C SER A 477 -5.49 2.59 -7.04
N GLY A 478 -6.48 3.40 -7.38
CA GLY A 478 -7.24 4.19 -6.40
C GLY A 478 -6.47 5.39 -5.83
N ILE A 479 -5.21 5.60 -6.19
CA ILE A 479 -4.39 6.74 -5.75
C ILE A 479 -4.27 7.74 -6.90
N GLY A 480 -4.54 9.02 -6.62
CA GLY A 480 -4.38 10.10 -7.61
C GLY A 480 -5.31 9.96 -8.82
N GLY A 481 -6.53 9.45 -8.61
CA GLY A 481 -7.58 9.32 -9.62
C GLY A 481 -8.28 10.64 -9.93
#